data_b77be2afa907b39671e1e6b8c4aa5a20
#
_entry.id   b77be2afa907b39671e1e6b8c4aa5a20
#
_cell.length_a   1.000
_cell.length_b   1.000
_cell.length_c   1.000
_cell.angle_alpha   90.00
_cell.angle_beta   90.00
_cell.angle_gamma   90.00
#
_symmetry.space_group_name_H-M   'P 1'
#
loop_
_entity.id
_entity.type
_entity.pdbx_description
1 polymer ?
#
loop_
_entity_poly.entity_id
_entity_poly.type
_entity_poly.pdbx_seq_one_letter_code
_entity_poly.pdbx_strand_id
1 'polypeptide(L)'
;MSLADDRSPAPRAAPVWRIVFWRELRDHWVGGKALVMILIYTLLLGIYAYLFASNSELQLLPLKEVVLEIVKAAVFVGLFICLIVGADTVSGERERATLEGLLLTPTSRRQIIVGKFLSALSLWPATLMIAIPYWVVLSKGDPVLRAALLWGPVVGTLLAPAFAGIGMLASIWSNSNKPSMLVSIGLYLLMILPSEYSGLATTTVGAQSTGLSDLFQLVNPLGASSRLLHESIMADAPASQLWLWMTSPILLPAVVLAVLFVYAGPSLQLEVGMRRLRVRPT
;
A
#
# COMPACT_ATOMS: atom_id res chain seq x y z
N MET A 1 -24.39 25.40 54.74
CA MET A 1 -23.24 24.46 54.56
C MET A 1 -23.33 23.95 53.11
N SER A 2 -22.69 24.70 52.22
CA SER A 2 -22.73 24.45 50.77
C SER A 2 -21.72 23.35 50.40
N LEU A 3 -22.19 22.21 49.95
CA LEU A 3 -21.35 21.19 49.36
C LEU A 3 -20.95 21.70 47.97
N ALA A 4 -19.77 22.28 47.88
CA ALA A 4 -19.16 22.63 46.62
C ALA A 4 -19.04 21.35 45.76
N ASP A 5 -19.71 21.37 44.62
CA ASP A 5 -19.68 20.33 43.57
C ASP A 5 -18.29 20.31 42.93
N ASP A 6 -17.37 19.54 43.54
CA ASP A 6 -16.03 19.28 43.06
C ASP A 6 -16.10 18.24 41.93
N ARG A 7 -16.73 18.64 40.81
CA ARG A 7 -16.66 17.89 39.55
C ARG A 7 -15.34 18.23 38.88
N SER A 8 -14.28 17.55 39.28
CA SER A 8 -13.07 17.51 38.48
C SER A 8 -13.48 17.08 37.03
N PRO A 9 -13.06 17.81 35.99
CA PRO A 9 -13.41 17.49 34.63
C PRO A 9 -12.94 16.06 34.31
N ALA A 10 -13.89 15.19 33.97
CA ALA A 10 -13.59 13.82 33.62
C ALA A 10 -12.47 13.80 32.54
N PRO A 11 -11.45 12.96 32.66
CA PRO A 11 -10.38 12.91 31.71
C PRO A 11 -10.96 12.69 30.32
N ARG A 12 -10.64 13.57 29.37
CA ARG A 12 -11.11 13.48 27.98
C ARG A 12 -10.74 12.10 27.44
N ALA A 13 -11.74 11.25 27.26
CA ALA A 13 -11.55 9.91 26.73
C ALA A 13 -10.78 10.00 25.40
N ALA A 14 -9.74 9.19 25.24
CA ALA A 14 -8.97 9.15 24.01
C ALA A 14 -9.90 8.83 22.82
N PRO A 15 -9.71 9.47 21.66
CA PRO A 15 -10.55 9.22 20.51
C PRO A 15 -10.49 7.73 20.11
N VAL A 16 -11.64 7.13 19.90
CA VAL A 16 -11.77 5.67 19.75
C VAL A 16 -10.94 5.10 18.60
N TRP A 17 -10.77 5.85 17.49
CA TRP A 17 -9.90 5.42 16.39
C TRP A 17 -8.47 5.13 16.85
N ARG A 18 -7.97 5.88 17.85
CA ARG A 18 -6.64 5.69 18.42
C ARG A 18 -6.53 4.36 19.19
N ILE A 19 -7.58 4.00 19.92
CA ILE A 19 -7.64 2.73 20.65
C ILE A 19 -7.64 1.56 19.66
N VAL A 20 -8.48 1.66 18.60
CA VAL A 20 -8.53 0.65 17.53
C VAL A 20 -7.17 0.56 16.83
N PHE A 21 -6.58 1.70 16.47
CA PHE A 21 -5.25 1.73 15.83
C PHE A 21 -4.19 1.00 16.66
N TRP A 22 -4.06 1.31 17.95
CA TRP A 22 -3.05 0.67 18.80
C TRP A 22 -3.29 -0.82 19.01
N ARG A 23 -4.54 -1.23 19.13
CA ARG A 23 -4.92 -2.64 19.19
C ARG A 23 -4.50 -3.37 17.91
N GLU A 24 -4.92 -2.88 16.76
CA GLU A 24 -4.59 -3.46 15.46
C GLU A 24 -3.09 -3.45 15.18
N LEU A 25 -2.42 -2.35 15.52
CA LEU A 25 -0.97 -2.22 15.40
C LEU A 25 -0.26 -3.31 16.21
N ARG A 26 -0.69 -3.49 17.47
CA ARG A 26 -0.16 -4.56 18.32
C ARG A 26 -0.44 -5.94 17.74
N ASP A 27 -1.64 -6.19 17.26
CA ASP A 27 -2.02 -7.47 16.67
C ASP A 27 -1.21 -7.78 15.39
N HIS A 28 -0.91 -6.77 14.58
CA HIS A 28 -0.05 -6.94 13.40
C HIS A 28 1.41 -7.21 13.80
N TRP A 29 1.98 -6.40 14.69
CA TRP A 29 3.41 -6.47 15.04
C TRP A 29 3.74 -7.57 16.05
N VAL A 30 3.01 -7.66 17.16
CA VAL A 30 3.23 -8.68 18.20
C VAL A 30 2.63 -10.03 17.80
N GLY A 31 1.51 -10.02 17.05
CA GLY A 31 0.90 -11.23 16.49
C GLY A 31 1.71 -11.90 15.37
N GLY A 32 2.85 -11.34 14.98
CA GLY A 32 3.82 -11.93 14.05
C GLY A 32 3.52 -11.74 12.57
N LYS A 33 2.35 -11.29 12.17
CA LYS A 33 2.00 -11.09 10.74
C LYS A 33 2.91 -10.08 10.07
N ALA A 34 3.11 -8.92 10.68
CA ALA A 34 4.00 -7.89 10.17
C ALA A 34 5.45 -8.38 10.07
N LEU A 35 5.91 -9.13 11.07
CA LEU A 35 7.25 -9.69 11.08
C LEU A 35 7.47 -10.67 9.92
N VAL A 36 6.51 -11.54 9.65
CA VAL A 36 6.56 -12.47 8.50
C VAL A 36 6.60 -11.71 7.18
N MET A 37 5.74 -10.69 7.00
CA MET A 37 5.72 -9.87 5.78
C MET A 37 7.03 -9.11 5.57
N ILE A 38 7.59 -8.55 6.64
CA ILE A 38 8.90 -7.87 6.62
C ILE A 38 10.03 -8.85 6.32
N LEU A 39 9.99 -10.06 6.89
CA LEU A 39 10.98 -11.09 6.60
C LEU A 39 10.95 -11.48 5.11
N ILE A 40 9.76 -11.73 4.55
CA ILE A 40 9.57 -12.02 3.13
C ILE A 40 10.10 -10.85 2.28
N TYR A 41 9.75 -9.61 2.65
CA TYR A 41 10.23 -8.41 1.96
C TYR A 41 11.75 -8.33 1.93
N THR A 42 12.39 -8.49 3.08
CA THR A 42 13.85 -8.44 3.22
C THR A 42 14.51 -9.55 2.41
N LEU A 43 13.94 -10.77 2.44
CA LEU A 43 14.43 -11.91 1.67
C LEU A 43 14.34 -11.64 0.16
N LEU A 44 13.20 -11.13 -0.33
CA LEU A 44 13.01 -10.80 -1.74
C LEU A 44 13.97 -9.72 -2.19
N LEU A 45 14.14 -8.64 -1.44
CA LEU A 45 15.12 -7.58 -1.76
C LEU A 45 16.55 -8.12 -1.70
N GLY A 46 16.88 -8.97 -0.73
CA GLY A 46 18.18 -9.59 -0.61
C GLY A 46 18.52 -10.49 -1.81
N ILE A 47 17.57 -11.32 -2.24
CA ILE A 47 17.73 -12.15 -3.45
C ILE A 47 17.91 -11.26 -4.68
N TYR A 48 17.08 -10.23 -4.83
CA TYR A 48 17.13 -9.31 -5.96
C TYR A 48 18.48 -8.58 -6.01
N ALA A 49 18.93 -8.03 -4.88
CA ALA A 49 20.24 -7.38 -4.76
C ALA A 49 21.39 -8.35 -5.03
N TYR A 50 21.30 -9.60 -4.55
CA TYR A 50 22.29 -10.63 -4.82
C TYR A 50 22.39 -10.97 -6.30
N LEU A 51 21.25 -11.07 -7.01
CA LEU A 51 21.26 -11.32 -8.46
C LEU A 51 21.99 -10.21 -9.22
N PHE A 52 21.77 -8.93 -8.88
CA PHE A 52 22.50 -7.82 -9.49
C PHE A 52 24.00 -7.81 -9.13
N ALA A 53 24.37 -8.30 -7.95
CA ALA A 53 25.75 -8.35 -7.53
C ALA A 53 26.53 -9.55 -8.10
N SER A 54 25.86 -10.67 -8.38
CA SER A 54 26.51 -11.94 -8.74
C SER A 54 26.39 -12.31 -10.23
N ASN A 55 25.38 -11.77 -10.95
CA ASN A 55 25.20 -12.10 -12.36
C ASN A 55 26.09 -11.22 -13.24
N SER A 56 26.98 -11.84 -14.03
CA SER A 56 27.91 -11.15 -14.92
C SER A 56 27.23 -10.30 -16.00
N GLU A 57 26.08 -10.71 -16.47
CA GLU A 57 25.30 -9.95 -17.47
C GLU A 57 24.71 -8.69 -16.86
N LEU A 58 24.14 -8.80 -15.64
CA LEU A 58 23.54 -7.66 -14.92
C LEU A 58 24.61 -6.66 -14.42
N GLN A 59 25.86 -7.10 -14.23
CA GLN A 59 26.96 -6.21 -13.89
C GLN A 59 27.40 -5.30 -15.06
N LEU A 60 27.02 -5.63 -16.29
CA LEU A 60 27.25 -4.78 -17.47
C LEU A 60 26.27 -3.60 -17.55
N LEU A 61 25.18 -3.62 -16.78
CA LEU A 61 24.22 -2.53 -16.75
C LEU A 61 24.83 -1.27 -16.12
N PRO A 62 24.50 -0.07 -16.62
CA PRO A 62 24.87 1.17 -15.98
C PRO A 62 24.38 1.20 -14.53
N LEU A 63 25.20 1.76 -13.62
CA LEU A 63 24.87 1.81 -12.20
C LEU A 63 23.52 2.48 -11.91
N LYS A 64 23.16 3.51 -12.69
CA LYS A 64 21.86 4.19 -12.60
C LYS A 64 20.69 3.23 -12.85
N GLU A 65 20.80 2.32 -13.82
CA GLU A 65 19.76 1.31 -14.11
C GLU A 65 19.64 0.30 -12.97
N VAL A 66 20.76 -0.18 -12.42
CA VAL A 66 20.74 -1.09 -11.27
C VAL A 66 20.04 -0.44 -10.08
N VAL A 67 20.37 0.81 -9.79
CA VAL A 67 19.73 1.55 -8.68
C VAL A 67 18.24 1.78 -8.97
N LEU A 68 17.87 2.15 -10.20
CA LEU A 68 16.48 2.32 -10.60
C LEU A 68 15.66 1.05 -10.37
N GLU A 69 16.16 -0.09 -10.85
CA GLU A 69 15.44 -1.37 -10.75
C GLU A 69 15.26 -1.81 -9.29
N ILE A 70 16.26 -1.59 -8.43
CA ILE A 70 16.13 -1.92 -7.01
C ILE A 70 15.20 -0.96 -6.29
N VAL A 71 15.17 0.33 -6.63
CA VAL A 71 14.20 1.29 -6.10
C VAL A 71 12.78 0.90 -6.50
N LYS A 72 12.56 0.56 -7.78
CA LYS A 72 11.27 0.09 -8.29
C LYS A 72 10.81 -1.17 -7.55
N ALA A 73 11.68 -2.19 -7.48
CA ALA A 73 11.38 -3.44 -6.78
C ALA A 73 11.01 -3.20 -5.31
N ALA A 74 11.80 -2.39 -4.59
CA ALA A 74 11.54 -2.08 -3.19
C ALA A 74 10.21 -1.37 -2.99
N VAL A 75 9.91 -0.35 -3.79
CA VAL A 75 8.65 0.39 -3.72
C VAL A 75 7.47 -0.52 -4.06
N PHE A 76 7.52 -1.24 -5.17
CA PHE A 76 6.40 -2.04 -5.64
C PHE A 76 6.11 -3.23 -4.70
N VAL A 77 7.12 -3.96 -4.24
CA VAL A 77 6.91 -5.03 -3.25
C VAL A 77 6.38 -4.46 -1.93
N GLY A 78 6.85 -3.28 -1.50
CA GLY A 78 6.31 -2.59 -0.31
C GLY A 78 4.83 -2.21 -0.47
N LEU A 79 4.42 -1.71 -1.63
CA LEU A 79 3.02 -1.40 -1.96
C LEU A 79 2.15 -2.68 -1.99
N PHE A 80 2.69 -3.77 -2.53
CA PHE A 80 2.02 -5.07 -2.50
C PHE A 80 1.76 -5.56 -1.08
N ILE A 81 2.72 -5.40 -0.17
CA ILE A 81 2.54 -5.73 1.25
C ILE A 81 1.42 -4.89 1.88
N CYS A 82 1.40 -3.58 1.63
CA CYS A 82 0.33 -2.70 2.11
C CYS A 82 -1.05 -3.16 1.60
N LEU A 83 -1.13 -3.56 0.34
CA LEU A 83 -2.35 -4.08 -0.28
C LEU A 83 -2.83 -5.37 0.41
N ILE A 84 -1.93 -6.36 0.60
CA ILE A 84 -2.27 -7.66 1.21
C ILE A 84 -2.71 -7.49 2.66
N VAL A 85 -2.01 -6.64 3.42
CA VAL A 85 -2.41 -6.36 4.81
C VAL A 85 -3.75 -5.63 4.84
N GLY A 86 -3.96 -4.67 3.94
CA GLY A 86 -5.28 -4.04 3.76
C GLY A 86 -6.38 -5.06 3.47
N ALA A 87 -6.12 -6.06 2.61
CA ALA A 87 -7.05 -7.11 2.23
C ALA A 87 -7.43 -8.05 3.39
N ASP A 88 -6.58 -8.20 4.40
CA ASP A 88 -6.85 -9.03 5.61
C ASP A 88 -7.61 -8.27 6.71
N THR A 89 -7.65 -6.94 6.69
CA THR A 89 -8.11 -6.11 7.83
C THR A 89 -9.53 -6.37 8.30
N VAL A 90 -10.46 -6.62 7.41
CA VAL A 90 -11.90 -6.84 7.72
C VAL A 90 -12.27 -8.29 7.47
N SER A 91 -11.91 -8.84 6.33
CA SER A 91 -12.23 -10.21 5.94
C SER A 91 -11.58 -11.24 6.86
N GLY A 92 -10.36 -10.98 7.35
CA GLY A 92 -9.68 -11.83 8.32
C GLY A 92 -10.37 -11.84 9.69
N GLU A 93 -10.93 -10.72 10.16
CA GLU A 93 -11.72 -10.68 11.40
C GLU A 93 -13.09 -11.35 11.22
N ARG A 94 -13.70 -11.21 10.04
CA ARG A 94 -14.95 -11.90 9.71
C ARG A 94 -14.76 -13.40 9.76
N GLU A 95 -13.68 -13.93 9.20
CA GLU A 95 -13.36 -15.35 9.20
C GLU A 95 -13.09 -15.91 10.61
N ARG A 96 -12.50 -15.08 11.50
CA ARG A 96 -12.28 -15.43 12.92
C ARG A 96 -13.47 -15.15 13.83
N ALA A 97 -14.60 -14.69 13.29
CA ALA A 97 -15.82 -14.28 14.03
C ALA A 97 -15.56 -13.19 15.11
N THR A 98 -14.51 -12.39 14.98
CA THR A 98 -14.19 -11.29 15.90
C THR A 98 -14.79 -9.96 15.50
N LEU A 99 -15.22 -9.83 14.24
CA LEU A 99 -15.80 -8.61 13.69
C LEU A 99 -17.10 -8.22 14.40
N GLU A 100 -17.95 -9.19 14.75
CA GLU A 100 -19.23 -8.94 15.43
C GLU A 100 -19.03 -8.27 16.79
N GLY A 101 -18.07 -8.76 17.58
CA GLY A 101 -17.72 -8.16 18.88
C GLY A 101 -17.28 -6.70 18.74
N LEU A 102 -16.53 -6.37 17.67
CA LEU A 102 -16.11 -5.00 17.41
C LEU A 102 -17.27 -4.08 16.99
N LEU A 103 -18.19 -4.60 16.17
CA LEU A 103 -19.37 -3.84 15.71
C LEU A 103 -20.44 -3.61 16.78
N LEU A 104 -20.44 -4.41 17.85
CA LEU A 104 -21.33 -4.22 19.02
C LEU A 104 -20.83 -3.13 19.98
N THR A 105 -19.60 -2.65 19.83
CA THR A 105 -19.10 -1.52 20.62
C THR A 105 -19.81 -0.22 20.21
N PRO A 106 -20.06 0.74 21.14
CA PRO A 106 -20.71 2.02 20.84
C PRO A 106 -19.78 2.99 20.09
N THR A 107 -19.11 2.51 19.04
CA THR A 107 -18.14 3.26 18.27
C THR A 107 -18.63 3.52 16.86
N SER A 108 -18.26 4.67 16.28
CA SER A 108 -18.63 4.94 14.90
C SER A 108 -17.81 4.04 13.96
N ARG A 109 -18.48 3.45 12.97
CA ARG A 109 -17.85 2.57 11.96
C ARG A 109 -16.68 3.25 11.23
N ARG A 110 -16.79 4.58 11.01
CA ARG A 110 -15.71 5.37 10.41
C ARG A 110 -14.43 5.36 11.27
N GLN A 111 -14.56 5.48 12.59
CA GLN A 111 -13.39 5.42 13.49
C GLN A 111 -12.72 4.05 13.49
N ILE A 112 -13.49 2.97 13.36
CA ILE A 112 -12.95 1.61 13.21
C ILE A 112 -12.16 1.50 11.90
N ILE A 113 -12.73 1.98 10.78
CA ILE A 113 -12.06 1.98 9.48
C ILE A 113 -10.76 2.78 9.51
N VAL A 114 -10.78 3.99 10.08
CA VAL A 114 -9.58 4.83 10.21
C VAL A 114 -8.50 4.12 11.01
N GLY A 115 -8.84 3.53 12.17
CA GLY A 115 -7.87 2.82 13.00
C GLY A 115 -7.22 1.64 12.28
N LYS A 116 -8.03 0.82 11.59
CA LYS A 116 -7.58 -0.32 10.79
C LYS A 116 -6.73 0.09 9.60
N PHE A 117 -7.17 1.11 8.87
CA PHE A 117 -6.43 1.66 7.72
C PHE A 117 -5.04 2.16 8.13
N LEU A 118 -4.94 2.96 9.19
CA LEU A 118 -3.67 3.47 9.69
C LEU A 118 -2.75 2.34 10.18
N SER A 119 -3.32 1.29 10.79
CA SER A 119 -2.55 0.12 11.20
C SER A 119 -1.98 -0.64 10.00
N ALA A 120 -2.76 -0.86 8.93
CA ALA A 120 -2.27 -1.47 7.70
C ALA A 120 -1.17 -0.60 7.04
N LEU A 121 -1.36 0.71 7.02
CA LEU A 121 -0.38 1.65 6.44
C LEU A 121 0.94 1.69 7.24
N SER A 122 0.96 1.28 8.51
CA SER A 122 2.17 1.28 9.34
C SER A 122 3.31 0.40 8.82
N LEU A 123 3.01 -0.56 7.94
CA LEU A 123 4.04 -1.39 7.32
C LEU A 123 4.85 -0.64 6.27
N TRP A 124 4.30 0.38 5.63
CA TRP A 124 5.01 1.15 4.61
C TRP A 124 6.31 1.80 5.14
N PRO A 125 6.30 2.58 6.23
CA PRO A 125 7.55 3.12 6.77
C PRO A 125 8.55 2.03 7.18
N ALA A 126 8.10 0.87 7.65
CA ALA A 126 8.99 -0.24 7.97
C ALA A 126 9.67 -0.83 6.72
N THR A 127 8.94 -1.02 5.62
CA THR A 127 9.52 -1.47 4.35
C THR A 127 10.52 -0.44 3.79
N LEU A 128 10.23 0.86 3.92
CA LEU A 128 11.18 1.92 3.55
C LEU A 128 12.47 1.87 4.35
N MET A 129 12.38 1.72 5.68
CA MET A 129 13.56 1.62 6.54
C MET A 129 14.48 0.46 6.14
N ILE A 130 13.91 -0.64 5.66
CA ILE A 130 14.67 -1.80 5.17
C ILE A 130 15.24 -1.55 3.76
N ALA A 131 14.51 -0.84 2.89
CA ALA A 131 14.94 -0.55 1.52
C ALA A 131 16.16 0.39 1.47
N ILE A 132 16.21 1.40 2.34
CA ILE A 132 17.26 2.42 2.34
C ILE A 132 18.68 1.84 2.38
N PRO A 133 19.04 0.89 3.26
CA PRO A 133 20.36 0.28 3.26
C PRO A 133 20.74 -0.38 1.93
N TYR A 134 19.79 -1.04 1.26
CA TYR A 134 20.05 -1.65 -0.06
C TYR A 134 20.36 -0.58 -1.11
N TRP A 135 19.63 0.54 -1.14
CA TRP A 135 19.89 1.65 -2.04
C TRP A 135 21.25 2.28 -1.80
N VAL A 136 21.65 2.46 -0.53
CA VAL A 136 22.95 3.02 -0.16
C VAL A 136 24.09 2.12 -0.60
N VAL A 137 23.99 0.82 -0.33
CA VAL A 137 25.05 -0.14 -0.66
C VAL A 137 25.21 -0.29 -2.18
N LEU A 138 24.10 -0.39 -2.91
CA LEU A 138 24.14 -0.65 -4.35
C LEU A 138 24.47 0.58 -5.19
N SER A 139 24.23 1.79 -4.67
CA SER A 139 24.65 3.04 -5.34
C SER A 139 26.17 3.26 -5.31
N LYS A 140 26.91 2.53 -4.48
CA LYS A 140 28.39 2.62 -4.36
C LYS A 140 28.89 4.06 -4.18
N GLY A 141 28.09 4.96 -3.58
CA GLY A 141 28.44 6.36 -3.36
C GLY A 141 28.21 7.29 -4.58
N ASP A 142 27.58 6.79 -5.65
CA ASP A 142 27.22 7.60 -6.82
C ASP A 142 26.18 8.67 -6.46
N PRO A 143 26.20 9.86 -7.08
CA PRO A 143 25.19 10.90 -6.91
C PRO A 143 23.75 10.46 -7.16
N VAL A 144 23.52 9.37 -7.93
CA VAL A 144 22.20 8.75 -8.16
C VAL A 144 21.47 8.40 -6.87
N LEU A 145 22.19 8.15 -5.78
CA LEU A 145 21.64 7.86 -4.46
C LEU A 145 20.69 8.99 -4.00
N ARG A 146 21.00 10.24 -4.30
CA ARG A 146 20.16 11.40 -3.89
C ARG A 146 18.78 11.34 -4.56
N ALA A 147 18.75 11.04 -5.85
CA ALA A 147 17.50 10.88 -6.60
C ALA A 147 16.71 9.67 -6.07
N ALA A 148 17.38 8.55 -5.82
CA ALA A 148 16.75 7.34 -5.27
C ALA A 148 16.13 7.57 -3.89
N LEU A 149 16.88 8.23 -2.97
CA LEU A 149 16.41 8.55 -1.61
C LEU A 149 15.29 9.61 -1.58
N LEU A 150 15.19 10.45 -2.60
CA LEU A 150 14.11 11.43 -2.72
C LEU A 150 12.86 10.80 -3.36
N TRP A 151 13.00 10.28 -4.57
CA TRP A 151 11.86 9.88 -5.38
C TRP A 151 11.27 8.52 -5.00
N GLY A 152 12.09 7.56 -4.54
CA GLY A 152 11.59 6.27 -4.05
C GLY A 152 10.58 6.43 -2.90
N PRO A 153 10.95 7.11 -1.79
CA PRO A 153 10.03 7.37 -0.68
C PRO A 153 8.84 8.26 -1.08
N VAL A 154 9.04 9.26 -1.94
CA VAL A 154 7.94 10.14 -2.39
C VAL A 154 6.88 9.34 -3.13
N VAL A 155 7.28 8.59 -4.15
CA VAL A 155 6.35 7.76 -4.95
C VAL A 155 5.64 6.73 -4.07
N GLY A 156 6.39 6.02 -3.27
CA GLY A 156 5.79 4.97 -2.45
C GLY A 156 4.89 5.51 -1.34
N THR A 157 5.26 6.61 -0.68
CA THR A 157 4.40 7.25 0.35
C THR A 157 3.13 7.83 -0.25
N LEU A 158 3.20 8.28 -1.49
CA LEU A 158 2.03 8.77 -2.22
C LEU A 158 1.06 7.61 -2.55
N LEU A 159 1.59 6.46 -2.96
CA LEU A 159 0.78 5.30 -3.38
C LEU A 159 0.39 4.37 -2.24
N ALA A 160 1.16 4.26 -1.16
CA ALA A 160 0.88 3.33 -0.08
C ALA A 160 -0.54 3.45 0.50
N PRO A 161 -1.10 4.67 0.72
CA PRO A 161 -2.49 4.83 1.14
C PRO A 161 -3.51 4.28 0.13
N ALA A 162 -3.22 4.40 -1.18
CA ALA A 162 -4.11 3.85 -2.21
C ALA A 162 -4.14 2.32 -2.16
N PHE A 163 -2.97 1.68 -2.12
CA PHE A 163 -2.87 0.22 -2.12
C PHE A 163 -3.43 -0.39 -0.83
N ALA A 164 -3.13 0.19 0.34
CA ALA A 164 -3.76 -0.21 1.60
C ALA A 164 -5.29 -0.03 1.54
N GLY A 165 -5.76 1.07 0.96
CA GLY A 165 -7.19 1.37 0.77
C GLY A 165 -7.88 0.40 -0.19
N ILE A 166 -7.27 0.07 -1.34
CA ILE A 166 -7.79 -0.92 -2.30
C ILE A 166 -7.92 -2.28 -1.63
N GLY A 167 -6.88 -2.74 -0.94
CA GLY A 167 -6.93 -3.99 -0.18
C GLY A 167 -8.08 -3.97 0.85
N MET A 168 -8.22 -2.88 1.59
CA MET A 168 -9.27 -2.75 2.58
C MET A 168 -10.69 -2.71 1.96
N LEU A 169 -10.87 -2.08 0.81
CA LEU A 169 -12.13 -2.11 0.06
C LEU A 169 -12.46 -3.53 -0.41
N ALA A 170 -11.49 -4.25 -0.96
CA ALA A 170 -11.65 -5.65 -1.33
C ALA A 170 -12.03 -6.51 -0.11
N SER A 171 -11.44 -6.23 1.05
CA SER A 171 -11.74 -6.89 2.33
C SER A 171 -13.16 -6.65 2.82
N ILE A 172 -13.66 -5.42 2.68
CA ILE A 172 -15.02 -5.05 3.09
C ILE A 172 -16.08 -5.73 2.21
N TRP A 173 -15.84 -5.80 0.90
CA TRP A 173 -16.78 -6.40 -0.06
C TRP A 173 -16.72 -7.92 -0.10
N SER A 174 -15.67 -8.53 0.41
CA SER A 174 -15.50 -9.99 0.41
C SER A 174 -16.10 -10.65 1.64
N ASN A 175 -16.73 -11.80 1.47
CA ASN A 175 -17.33 -12.58 2.57
C ASN A 175 -16.29 -13.38 3.37
N SER A 176 -15.11 -13.63 2.81
CA SER A 176 -14.01 -14.32 3.48
C SER A 176 -12.65 -13.78 3.03
N ASN A 177 -11.59 -14.18 3.71
CA ASN A 177 -10.25 -13.67 3.46
C ASN A 177 -9.68 -14.15 2.10
N LYS A 178 -9.97 -15.39 1.70
CA LYS A 178 -9.46 -15.95 0.44
C LYS A 178 -9.86 -15.14 -0.80
N PRO A 179 -11.15 -14.85 -1.08
CA PRO A 179 -11.53 -14.03 -2.22
C PRO A 179 -11.03 -12.58 -2.10
N SER A 180 -10.94 -12.01 -0.89
CA SER A 180 -10.35 -10.68 -0.69
C SER A 180 -8.90 -10.62 -1.18
N MET A 181 -8.08 -11.58 -0.76
CA MET A 181 -6.70 -11.66 -1.20
C MET A 181 -6.57 -11.93 -2.70
N LEU A 182 -7.38 -12.85 -3.26
CA LEU A 182 -7.33 -13.16 -4.70
C LEU A 182 -7.68 -11.94 -5.56
N VAL A 183 -8.72 -11.19 -5.20
CA VAL A 183 -9.09 -9.95 -5.90
C VAL A 183 -7.98 -8.90 -5.79
N SER A 184 -7.41 -8.73 -4.60
CA SER A 184 -6.32 -7.79 -4.37
C SER A 184 -5.07 -8.14 -5.18
N ILE A 185 -4.65 -9.41 -5.18
CA ILE A 185 -3.53 -9.91 -5.99
C ILE A 185 -3.83 -9.73 -7.47
N GLY A 186 -5.02 -10.09 -7.92
CA GLY A 186 -5.43 -9.93 -9.33
C GLY A 186 -5.38 -8.47 -9.79
N LEU A 187 -5.88 -7.54 -8.98
CA LEU A 187 -5.80 -6.10 -9.26
C LEU A 187 -4.35 -5.61 -9.31
N TYR A 188 -3.51 -6.09 -8.38
CA TYR A 188 -2.10 -5.73 -8.36
C TYR A 188 -1.38 -6.22 -9.62
N LEU A 189 -1.59 -7.49 -10.00
CA LEU A 189 -1.00 -8.07 -11.21
C LEU A 189 -1.50 -7.35 -12.47
N LEU A 190 -2.77 -6.97 -12.53
CA LEU A 190 -3.33 -6.19 -13.64
C LEU A 190 -2.64 -4.82 -13.79
N MET A 191 -2.16 -4.23 -12.70
CA MET A 191 -1.46 -2.95 -12.73
C MET A 191 0.04 -3.10 -12.99
N ILE A 192 0.71 -4.11 -12.44
CA ILE A 192 2.15 -4.26 -12.56
C ILE A 192 2.59 -4.87 -13.90
N LEU A 193 1.89 -5.88 -14.41
CA LEU A 193 2.28 -6.55 -15.64
C LEU A 193 2.42 -5.58 -16.83
N PRO A 194 1.44 -4.71 -17.12
CA PRO A 194 1.59 -3.77 -18.23
C PRO A 194 2.67 -2.72 -18.01
N SER A 195 2.99 -2.37 -16.75
CA SER A 195 4.04 -1.39 -16.45
C SER A 195 5.44 -1.92 -16.81
N GLU A 196 5.67 -3.21 -16.59
CA GLU A 196 6.94 -3.86 -16.93
C GLU A 196 7.06 -4.18 -18.43
N TYR A 197 5.99 -4.63 -19.08
CA TYR A 197 6.00 -4.89 -20.52
C TYR A 197 6.27 -3.64 -21.35
N SER A 198 5.80 -2.48 -20.94
CA SER A 198 6.07 -1.22 -21.63
C SER A 198 7.56 -0.83 -21.58
N GLY A 199 8.27 -1.18 -20.51
CA GLY A 199 9.71 -1.01 -20.38
C GLY A 199 10.50 -1.90 -21.38
N LEU A 200 10.07 -3.16 -21.56
CA LEU A 200 10.69 -4.09 -22.50
C LEU A 200 10.43 -3.73 -23.97
N ALA A 201 9.25 -3.21 -24.29
CA ALA A 201 8.89 -2.82 -25.66
C ALA A 201 9.70 -1.62 -26.17
N THR A 202 10.17 -0.74 -25.30
CA THR A 202 11.01 0.41 -25.69
C THR A 202 12.47 0.01 -25.96
N THR A 203 12.94 -1.12 -25.43
CA THR A 203 14.29 -1.63 -25.66
C THR A 203 14.40 -2.49 -26.93
N THR A 204 13.30 -3.11 -27.36
CA THR A 204 13.29 -3.91 -28.59
C THR A 204 12.73 -3.09 -29.76
N VAL A 205 13.64 -2.55 -30.58
CA VAL A 205 13.38 -1.96 -31.91
C VAL A 205 12.50 -0.70 -31.90
N GLY A 206 13.09 0.49 -31.99
CA GLY A 206 12.58 1.70 -32.69
C GLY A 206 11.06 1.92 -32.81
N ALA A 207 10.28 1.27 -31.99
CA ALA A 207 8.84 1.42 -31.93
C ALA A 207 8.54 2.79 -31.32
N GLN A 208 8.18 3.74 -32.19
CA GLN A 208 7.51 4.96 -31.78
C GLN A 208 6.41 4.56 -30.79
N SER A 209 6.52 5.05 -29.54
CA SER A 209 5.46 4.89 -28.56
C SER A 209 4.17 5.33 -29.21
N THR A 210 3.27 4.38 -29.47
CA THR A 210 1.94 4.75 -29.95
C THR A 210 1.29 5.53 -28.81
N GLY A 211 0.64 6.67 -29.10
CA GLY A 211 0.04 7.52 -28.05
C GLY A 211 -0.91 6.77 -27.12
N LEU A 212 -1.38 5.57 -27.52
CA LEU A 212 -2.15 4.64 -26.69
C LEU A 212 -1.30 4.01 -25.56
N SER A 213 -0.04 3.65 -25.80
CA SER A 213 0.84 3.09 -24.75
C SER A 213 1.17 4.12 -23.68
N ASP A 214 1.39 5.38 -24.09
CA ASP A 214 1.68 6.46 -23.17
C ASP A 214 0.45 6.84 -22.34
N LEU A 215 -0.74 6.87 -22.96
CA LEU A 215 -2.01 7.05 -22.25
C LEU A 215 -2.25 5.94 -21.24
N PHE A 216 -1.98 4.68 -21.62
CA PHE A 216 -2.15 3.56 -20.71
C PHE A 216 -1.19 3.62 -19.52
N GLN A 217 0.08 3.97 -19.77
CA GLN A 217 1.06 4.19 -18.70
C GLN A 217 0.67 5.36 -17.79
N LEU A 218 0.13 6.45 -18.35
CA LEU A 218 -0.31 7.60 -17.58
C LEU A 218 -1.49 7.27 -16.66
N VAL A 219 -2.44 6.46 -17.13
CA VAL A 219 -3.61 6.04 -16.35
C VAL A 219 -3.26 4.99 -15.31
N ASN A 220 -2.31 4.10 -15.60
CA ASN A 220 -1.84 3.08 -14.67
C ASN A 220 -0.92 3.70 -13.61
N PRO A 221 -1.28 3.70 -12.31
CA PRO A 221 -0.48 4.35 -11.26
C PRO A 221 0.91 3.73 -11.07
N LEU A 222 1.06 2.42 -11.28
CA LEU A 222 2.38 1.78 -11.25
C LEU A 222 3.19 2.09 -12.51
N GLY A 223 2.55 2.16 -13.67
CA GLY A 223 3.19 2.59 -14.92
C GLY A 223 3.68 4.03 -14.85
N ALA A 224 2.83 4.95 -14.41
CA ALA A 224 3.20 6.35 -14.22
C ALA A 224 4.35 6.51 -13.19
N SER A 225 4.31 5.73 -12.11
CA SER A 225 5.37 5.72 -11.09
C SER A 225 6.68 5.17 -11.61
N SER A 226 6.64 4.11 -12.42
CA SER A 226 7.82 3.54 -13.08
C SER A 226 8.48 4.57 -14.00
N ARG A 227 7.68 5.28 -14.82
CA ARG A 227 8.17 6.37 -15.68
C ARG A 227 8.72 7.53 -14.86
N LEU A 228 8.03 7.95 -13.79
CA LEU A 228 8.50 9.01 -12.91
C LEU A 228 9.86 8.68 -12.28
N LEU A 229 10.01 7.47 -11.77
CA LEU A 229 11.29 7.00 -11.23
C LEU A 229 12.37 6.94 -12.32
N HIS A 230 12.04 6.48 -13.51
CA HIS A 230 12.97 6.42 -14.64
C HIS A 230 13.46 7.84 -15.02
N GLU A 231 12.54 8.77 -15.27
CA GLU A 231 12.90 10.15 -15.66
C GLU A 231 13.69 10.88 -14.56
N SER A 232 13.35 10.64 -13.29
CA SER A 232 14.02 11.29 -12.16
C SER A 232 15.41 10.72 -11.85
N ILE A 233 15.64 9.42 -12.06
CA ILE A 233 16.89 8.72 -11.71
C ILE A 233 17.83 8.67 -12.92
N MET A 234 17.31 8.39 -14.12
CA MET A 234 18.11 8.24 -15.33
C MET A 234 18.41 9.59 -16.00
N ALA A 235 17.38 10.42 -16.19
CA ALA A 235 17.48 11.67 -16.94
C ALA A 235 17.76 12.89 -16.05
N ASP A 236 17.81 12.74 -14.71
CA ASP A 236 17.92 13.85 -13.75
C ASP A 236 16.89 14.96 -14.03
N ALA A 237 15.69 14.59 -14.49
CA ALA A 237 14.66 15.52 -14.92
C ALA A 237 14.19 16.40 -13.76
N PRO A 238 14.06 17.74 -13.97
CA PRO A 238 13.55 18.62 -12.94
C PRO A 238 12.08 18.32 -12.62
N ALA A 239 11.66 18.58 -11.38
CA ALA A 239 10.31 18.30 -10.89
C ALA A 239 9.20 18.95 -11.77
N SER A 240 9.54 20.06 -12.45
CA SER A 240 8.63 20.75 -13.38
C SER A 240 8.28 19.95 -14.63
N GLN A 241 9.04 18.92 -14.98
CA GLN A 241 8.76 18.03 -16.12
C GLN A 241 8.06 16.74 -15.67
N LEU A 242 8.16 16.40 -14.39
CA LEU A 242 7.61 15.18 -13.81
C LEU A 242 6.13 15.26 -13.44
N TRP A 243 5.52 16.47 -13.47
CA TRP A 243 4.16 16.69 -13.00
C TRP A 243 3.11 15.83 -13.70
N LEU A 244 3.31 15.57 -15.01
CA LEU A 244 2.39 14.73 -15.78
C LEU A 244 2.34 13.30 -15.22
N TRP A 245 3.50 12.73 -14.90
CA TRP A 245 3.60 11.38 -14.35
C TRP A 245 3.18 11.28 -12.87
N MET A 246 3.09 12.42 -12.17
CA MET A 246 2.57 12.49 -10.80
C MET A 246 1.03 12.51 -10.74
N THR A 247 0.34 12.78 -11.85
CA THR A 247 -1.13 12.91 -11.86
C THR A 247 -1.83 11.64 -11.39
N SER A 248 -1.50 10.48 -11.94
CA SER A 248 -2.10 9.21 -11.56
C SER A 248 -1.74 8.77 -10.13
N PRO A 249 -0.45 8.82 -9.69
CA PRO A 249 -0.09 8.57 -8.29
C PRO A 249 -0.76 9.48 -7.27
N ILE A 250 -1.15 10.71 -7.62
CA ILE A 250 -1.88 11.62 -6.73
C ILE A 250 -3.39 11.33 -6.78
N LEU A 251 -3.94 11.12 -7.97
CA LEU A 251 -5.38 10.95 -8.16
C LEU A 251 -5.88 9.64 -7.56
N LEU A 252 -5.13 8.55 -7.71
CA LEU A 252 -5.54 7.23 -7.20
C LEU A 252 -5.76 7.25 -5.68
N PRO A 253 -4.82 7.70 -4.84
CA PRO A 253 -5.06 7.79 -3.40
C PRO A 253 -6.26 8.64 -3.05
N ALA A 254 -6.42 9.80 -3.70
CA ALA A 254 -7.55 10.69 -3.46
C ALA A 254 -8.88 9.99 -3.73
N VAL A 255 -9.02 9.30 -4.86
CA VAL A 255 -10.23 8.55 -5.23
C VAL A 255 -10.46 7.38 -4.28
N VAL A 256 -9.44 6.56 -4.03
CA VAL A 256 -9.56 5.38 -3.16
C VAL A 256 -9.93 5.78 -1.74
N LEU A 257 -9.29 6.80 -1.18
CA LEU A 257 -9.62 7.27 0.17
C LEU A 257 -11.01 7.90 0.23
N ALA A 258 -11.42 8.66 -0.79
CA ALA A 258 -12.79 9.16 -0.88
C ALA A 258 -13.81 8.02 -0.88
N VAL A 259 -13.61 6.99 -1.71
CA VAL A 259 -14.46 5.80 -1.75
C VAL A 259 -14.44 5.08 -0.41
N LEU A 260 -13.27 4.84 0.18
CA LEU A 260 -13.13 4.14 1.45
C LEU A 260 -13.90 4.85 2.57
N PHE A 261 -13.73 6.15 2.74
CA PHE A 261 -14.34 6.88 3.86
C PHE A 261 -15.80 7.27 3.63
N VAL A 262 -16.26 7.35 2.38
CA VAL A 262 -17.66 7.64 2.06
C VAL A 262 -18.51 6.36 2.08
N TYR A 263 -18.05 5.29 1.42
CA TYR A 263 -18.85 4.07 1.22
C TYR A 263 -18.60 2.97 2.25
N ALA A 264 -17.39 2.85 2.80
CA ALA A 264 -17.06 1.75 3.68
C ALA A 264 -17.82 1.78 5.02
N GLY A 265 -18.16 2.97 5.53
CA GLY A 265 -18.93 3.10 6.77
C GLY A 265 -20.32 2.44 6.72
N PRO A 266 -21.14 2.75 5.72
CA PRO A 266 -22.47 2.12 5.56
C PRO A 266 -22.43 0.63 5.18
N SER A 267 -21.38 0.16 4.49
CA SER A 267 -21.30 -1.22 4.00
C SER A 267 -20.89 -2.24 5.06
N LEU A 268 -20.33 -1.81 6.20
CA LEU A 268 -20.10 -2.68 7.34
C LEU A 268 -21.40 -3.05 8.02
N GLN A 269 -22.04 -4.14 7.59
CA GLN A 269 -23.30 -4.66 8.15
C GLN A 269 -23.05 -5.92 8.98
N LEU A 270 -23.83 -6.08 10.05
CA LEU A 270 -23.90 -7.34 10.79
C LEU A 270 -24.66 -8.36 9.93
N GLU A 271 -24.07 -9.52 9.66
CA GLU A 271 -24.72 -10.61 8.89
C GLU A 271 -26.00 -11.15 9.57
N VAL A 272 -26.13 -10.94 10.86
CA VAL A 272 -27.30 -11.40 11.66
C VAL A 272 -28.63 -10.77 11.19
N GLY A 273 -28.61 -9.60 10.56
CA GLY A 273 -29.84 -8.93 10.08
C GLY A 273 -30.48 -9.60 8.86
N MET A 274 -29.72 -10.21 7.98
CA MET A 274 -30.27 -10.77 6.73
C MET A 274 -30.79 -12.22 6.84
N ARG A 275 -30.30 -13.01 7.79
CA ARG A 275 -30.83 -14.36 7.99
C ARG A 275 -32.23 -14.39 8.62
N ARG A 276 -32.61 -13.39 9.42
CA ARG A 276 -33.95 -13.33 10.05
C ARG A 276 -35.09 -13.00 9.08
N LEU A 277 -34.80 -12.38 7.93
CA LEU A 277 -35.83 -12.06 6.93
C LEU A 277 -36.09 -13.21 5.93
N ARG A 278 -35.31 -14.31 5.97
CA ARG A 278 -35.49 -15.46 5.07
C ARG A 278 -36.23 -16.67 5.69
N VAL A 279 -36.55 -16.63 6.97
CA VAL A 279 -37.39 -17.64 7.56
C VAL A 279 -38.84 -17.18 7.36
N ARG A 280 -39.41 -17.51 6.22
CA ARG A 280 -40.88 -17.50 6.04
C ARG A 280 -41.48 -18.55 6.95
N PRO A 281 -42.48 -18.23 7.78
CA PRO A 281 -43.30 -19.27 8.37
C PRO A 281 -44.10 -19.93 7.25
N THR A 282 -44.03 -21.24 7.17
CA THR A 282 -44.98 -22.11 6.48
C THR A 282 -46.26 -22.16 7.25
#